data_537e490a5e77ce0d2a2e43639148969c
#
_entry.id   537e490a5e77ce0d2a2e43639148969c
#
_cell.length_a   1.000
_cell.length_b   1.000
_cell.length_c   1.000
_cell.angle_alpha   90.00
_cell.angle_beta   90.00
_cell.angle_gamma   90.00
#
_symmetry.space_group_name_H-M   'P 1'
#
loop_
_entity.id
_entity.type
_entity.pdbx_description
1 polymer ?
#
loop_
_entity_poly.entity_id
_entity_poly.type
_entity_poly.pdbx_seq_one_letter_code
_entity_poly.pdbx_strand_id
1 'polypeptide(L)'
;MFEYKATVVKIIDGDTVDCDIDLGFSVVLHKQRIRLKGIDTPESRTRDKVEKQYGLAAKAYLEAFIVAAGDDLSIETSKDGRGKFGRILGRINNGSGECVNDLMCEVGHAAPYEGQSKEDIKALHLENRKKITL
;
A
#
# COMPACT_ATOMS: atom_id res chain seq x y z
N MET A 1 -6.27 -9.32 -14.52
CA MET A 1 -5.76 -8.13 -13.80
C MET A 1 -5.83 -6.93 -14.74
N PHE A 2 -6.39 -5.86 -14.26
CA PHE A 2 -6.61 -4.67 -15.09
C PHE A 2 -5.84 -3.49 -14.50
N GLU A 3 -5.30 -2.65 -15.38
CA GLU A 3 -4.58 -1.44 -15.00
C GLU A 3 -5.41 -0.20 -15.32
N TYR A 4 -5.49 0.72 -14.38
CA TYR A 4 -6.26 1.95 -14.50
C TYR A 4 -5.47 3.14 -13.98
N LYS A 5 -5.73 4.33 -14.51
CA LYS A 5 -5.29 5.56 -13.89
C LYS A 5 -5.98 5.72 -12.55
N ALA A 6 -5.24 6.19 -11.55
CA ALA A 6 -5.77 6.40 -10.21
C ALA A 6 -5.29 7.72 -9.64
N THR A 7 -6.15 8.32 -8.82
CA THR A 7 -5.81 9.50 -8.02
C THR A 7 -6.02 9.13 -6.56
N VAL A 8 -4.97 9.22 -5.76
CA VAL A 8 -5.08 8.94 -4.33
C VAL A 8 -5.75 10.12 -3.63
N VAL A 9 -6.86 9.85 -2.97
CA VAL A 9 -7.64 10.85 -2.23
C VAL A 9 -7.18 10.93 -0.79
N LYS A 10 -6.85 9.77 -0.19
CA LYS A 10 -6.43 9.69 1.20
C LYS A 10 -5.55 8.46 1.42
N ILE A 11 -4.51 8.63 2.20
CA ILE A 11 -3.66 7.52 2.65
C ILE A 11 -4.08 7.16 4.07
N ILE A 12 -4.53 5.93 4.26
CA ILE A 12 -5.02 5.44 5.55
C ILE A 12 -3.86 4.89 6.38
N ASP A 13 -3.11 3.96 5.81
CA ASP A 13 -1.91 3.34 6.38
C ASP A 13 -0.89 3.13 5.27
N GLY A 14 0.29 2.64 5.62
CA GLY A 14 1.32 2.35 4.63
C GLY A 14 0.90 1.31 3.58
N ASP A 15 -0.15 0.54 3.84
CA ASP A 15 -0.65 -0.50 2.95
C ASP A 15 -2.11 -0.31 2.52
N THR A 16 -2.72 0.82 2.82
CA THR A 16 -4.14 1.07 2.53
C THR A 16 -4.37 2.51 2.10
N VAL A 17 -5.01 2.70 0.96
CA VAL A 17 -5.33 4.03 0.44
C VAL A 17 -6.77 4.08 -0.05
N ASP A 18 -7.33 5.28 -0.12
CA ASP A 18 -8.59 5.54 -0.82
C ASP A 18 -8.24 6.25 -2.13
N CYS A 19 -8.75 5.74 -3.24
CA CYS A 19 -8.47 6.24 -4.58
C CYS A 19 -9.73 6.49 -5.37
N ASP A 20 -9.64 7.46 -6.27
CA ASP A 20 -10.55 7.55 -7.42
C ASP A 20 -9.91 6.74 -8.56
N ILE A 21 -10.70 5.88 -9.19
CA ILE A 21 -10.21 4.99 -10.27
C ILE A 21 -10.91 5.40 -11.56
N ASP A 22 -10.11 5.77 -12.56
CA ASP A 22 -10.62 6.14 -13.88
C ASP A 22 -10.79 4.87 -14.74
N LEU A 23 -12.05 4.55 -15.06
CA LEU A 23 -12.38 3.38 -15.86
C LEU A 23 -12.41 3.68 -17.37
N GLY A 24 -12.10 4.92 -17.76
CA GLY A 24 -12.29 5.36 -19.14
C GLY A 24 -13.75 5.75 -19.43
N PHE A 25 -13.99 6.26 -20.62
CA PHE A 25 -15.33 6.71 -21.07
C PHE A 25 -15.98 7.71 -20.11
N SER A 26 -15.18 8.53 -19.42
CA SER A 26 -15.66 9.50 -18.42
C SER A 26 -16.31 8.85 -17.19
N VAL A 27 -16.03 7.58 -16.94
CA VAL A 27 -16.52 6.85 -15.77
C VAL A 27 -15.43 6.80 -14.73
N VAL A 28 -15.72 7.32 -13.54
CA VAL A 28 -14.77 7.30 -12.40
C VAL A 28 -15.46 6.68 -11.19
N LEU A 29 -14.79 5.70 -10.57
CA LEU A 29 -15.22 5.18 -9.28
C LEU A 29 -14.55 6.01 -8.20
N HIS A 30 -15.36 6.70 -7.39
CA HIS A 30 -14.86 7.57 -6.34
C HIS A 30 -14.60 6.83 -5.03
N LYS A 31 -13.52 7.21 -4.33
CA LYS A 31 -13.20 6.78 -2.96
C LYS A 31 -13.22 5.27 -2.76
N GLN A 32 -12.58 4.55 -3.65
CA GLN A 32 -12.44 3.11 -3.51
C GLN A 32 -11.31 2.80 -2.55
N ARG A 33 -11.58 1.98 -1.54
CA ARG A 33 -10.56 1.55 -0.59
C ARG A 33 -9.73 0.43 -1.20
N ILE A 34 -8.43 0.68 -1.29
CA ILE A 34 -7.47 -0.23 -1.90
C ILE A 34 -6.50 -0.72 -0.83
N ARG A 35 -6.38 -2.03 -0.69
CA ARG A 35 -5.34 -2.67 0.09
C ARG A 35 -4.17 -2.99 -0.84
N LEU A 36 -2.97 -2.58 -0.48
CA LEU A 36 -1.80 -2.87 -1.30
C LEU A 36 -1.53 -4.38 -1.29
N LYS A 37 -1.53 -4.97 -2.49
CA LYS A 37 -1.45 -6.42 -2.67
C LYS A 37 -0.07 -6.95 -2.31
N GLY A 38 -0.06 -8.06 -1.57
CA GLY A 38 1.16 -8.83 -1.32
C GLY A 38 2.08 -8.26 -0.26
N ILE A 39 1.68 -7.22 0.44
CA ILE A 39 2.50 -6.60 1.50
C ILE A 39 1.70 -6.35 2.77
N ASP A 40 2.44 -6.21 3.87
CA ASP A 40 1.90 -5.77 5.15
C ASP A 40 2.86 -4.74 5.74
N THR A 41 2.33 -3.63 6.26
CA THR A 41 3.12 -2.59 6.90
C THR A 41 2.85 -2.56 8.39
N PRO A 42 3.79 -2.02 9.20
CA PRO A 42 3.50 -1.79 10.62
C PRO A 42 2.30 -0.85 10.76
N GLU A 43 1.55 -1.02 11.84
CA GLU A 43 0.37 -0.21 12.06
C GLU A 43 0.72 1.23 12.47
N SER A 44 0.08 2.21 11.85
CA SER A 44 0.27 3.62 12.18
C SER A 44 -0.70 4.10 13.26
N ARG A 45 -1.76 3.31 13.53
CA ARG A 45 -2.78 3.63 14.52
C ARG A 45 -2.83 2.55 15.59
N THR A 46 -1.77 2.47 16.38
CA THR A 46 -1.60 1.49 17.46
C THR A 46 -1.17 2.20 18.74
N ARG A 47 -1.39 1.55 19.88
CA ARG A 47 -0.91 2.02 21.17
C ARG A 47 0.57 1.75 21.39
N ASP A 48 1.14 0.81 20.63
CA ASP A 48 2.57 0.55 20.64
C ASP A 48 3.30 1.70 19.95
N LYS A 49 3.96 2.54 20.75
CA LYS A 49 4.61 3.76 20.26
C LYS A 49 5.74 3.49 19.28
N VAL A 50 6.44 2.38 19.45
CA VAL A 50 7.56 2.01 18.56
C VAL A 50 7.00 1.54 17.22
N GLU A 51 6.05 0.62 17.23
CA GLU A 51 5.40 0.15 15.99
C GLU A 51 4.77 1.32 15.24
N LYS A 52 4.12 2.24 15.97
CA LYS A 52 3.49 3.42 15.37
C LYS A 52 4.49 4.26 14.57
N GLN A 53 5.71 4.45 15.10
CA GLN A 53 6.74 5.21 14.40
C GLN A 53 7.12 4.56 13.07
N TYR A 54 7.25 3.24 13.03
CA TYR A 54 7.54 2.50 11.81
C TYR A 54 6.34 2.50 10.86
N GLY A 55 5.13 2.42 11.39
CA GLY A 55 3.90 2.55 10.59
C GLY A 55 3.78 3.92 9.94
N LEU A 56 4.08 4.99 10.68
CA LEU A 56 4.07 6.35 10.13
C LEU A 56 5.18 6.55 9.10
N ALA A 57 6.36 5.94 9.30
CA ALA A 57 7.44 5.99 8.33
C ALA A 57 7.05 5.29 7.02
N ALA A 58 6.40 4.13 7.09
CA ALA A 58 5.88 3.43 5.92
C ALA A 58 4.84 4.27 5.17
N LYS A 59 3.94 4.90 5.92
CA LYS A 59 2.92 5.80 5.37
C LYS A 59 3.57 6.99 4.65
N ALA A 60 4.60 7.59 5.24
CA ALA A 60 5.33 8.71 4.64
C ALA A 60 6.05 8.30 3.35
N TYR A 61 6.62 7.10 3.33
CA TYR A 61 7.27 6.57 2.12
C TYR A 61 6.26 6.41 0.98
N LEU A 62 5.10 5.84 1.28
CA LEU A 62 4.02 5.70 0.29
C LEU A 62 3.56 7.06 -0.22
N GLU A 63 3.38 8.02 0.67
CA GLU A 63 2.99 9.38 0.30
C GLU A 63 4.01 10.02 -0.63
N ALA A 64 5.30 9.89 -0.34
CA ALA A 64 6.36 10.44 -1.17
C ALA A 64 6.35 9.83 -2.58
N PHE A 65 6.13 8.52 -2.68
CA PHE A 65 6.00 7.84 -3.97
C PHE A 65 4.82 8.40 -4.78
N ILE A 66 3.66 8.54 -4.13
CA ILE A 66 2.44 9.03 -4.77
C ILE A 66 2.61 10.47 -5.26
N VAL A 67 3.19 11.33 -4.43
CA VAL A 67 3.45 12.73 -4.79
C VAL A 67 4.42 12.82 -5.98
N ALA A 68 5.49 12.03 -5.95
CA ALA A 68 6.45 12.01 -7.04
C ALA A 68 5.88 11.48 -8.36
N ALA A 69 4.95 10.54 -8.30
CA ALA A 69 4.29 10.00 -9.50
C ALA A 69 3.34 11.02 -10.15
N GLY A 70 2.75 11.91 -9.37
CA GLY A 70 1.83 12.92 -9.87
C GLY A 70 0.67 12.30 -10.66
N ASP A 71 0.45 12.79 -11.86
CA ASP A 71 -0.63 12.34 -12.74
C ASP A 71 -0.35 10.99 -13.42
N ASP A 72 0.86 10.47 -13.28
CA ASP A 72 1.27 9.20 -13.91
C ASP A 72 1.01 7.98 -13.02
N LEU A 73 0.28 8.17 -11.94
CA LEU A 73 -0.06 7.08 -11.03
C LEU A 73 -1.07 6.14 -11.69
N SER A 74 -0.79 4.85 -11.66
CA SER A 74 -1.71 3.82 -12.12
C SER A 74 -1.84 2.72 -11.07
N ILE A 75 -2.91 1.95 -11.18
CA ILE A 75 -3.19 0.85 -10.27
C ILE A 75 -3.56 -0.40 -11.06
N GLU A 76 -2.92 -1.53 -10.71
CA GLU A 76 -3.33 -2.84 -11.20
C GLU A 76 -4.21 -3.47 -10.13
N THR A 77 -5.44 -3.80 -10.49
CA THR A 77 -6.44 -4.24 -9.51
C THR A 77 -6.76 -5.72 -9.62
N SER A 78 -7.06 -6.31 -8.46
CA SER A 78 -7.69 -7.62 -8.37
C SER A 78 -8.63 -7.62 -7.17
N LYS A 79 -9.64 -8.49 -7.17
CA LYS A 79 -10.52 -8.64 -6.01
C LYS A 79 -9.93 -9.61 -5.02
N ASP A 80 -10.07 -9.30 -3.72
CA ASP A 80 -9.79 -10.25 -2.66
C ASP A 80 -10.98 -11.22 -2.58
N GLY A 81 -10.80 -12.43 -3.07
CA GLY A 81 -11.84 -13.47 -3.08
C GLY A 81 -12.20 -13.96 -1.69
N ARG A 82 -11.47 -13.58 -0.64
CA ARG A 82 -11.74 -13.94 0.75
C ARG A 82 -12.44 -12.83 1.53
N GLY A 83 -12.57 -11.66 0.93
CA GLY A 83 -13.14 -10.50 1.60
C GLY A 83 -14.66 -10.57 1.68
N LYS A 84 -15.22 -10.50 2.89
CA LYS A 84 -16.67 -10.33 3.09
C LYS A 84 -17.19 -9.06 2.41
N PHE A 85 -16.30 -8.12 2.12
CA PHE A 85 -16.62 -6.79 1.62
C PHE A 85 -16.09 -6.54 0.21
N GLY A 86 -15.57 -7.57 -0.45
CA GLY A 86 -15.06 -7.40 -1.81
C GLY A 86 -13.94 -6.37 -1.90
N ARG A 87 -12.98 -6.40 -0.95
CA ARG A 87 -11.85 -5.47 -0.96
C ARG A 87 -11.11 -5.54 -2.28
N ILE A 88 -10.72 -4.38 -2.77
CA ILE A 88 -9.89 -4.29 -3.95
C ILE A 88 -8.43 -4.37 -3.53
N LEU A 89 -7.71 -5.32 -4.10
CA LEU A 89 -6.26 -5.42 -3.93
C LEU A 89 -5.60 -4.68 -5.09
N GLY A 90 -4.56 -3.91 -4.81
CA GLY A 90 -3.91 -3.11 -5.82
C GLY A 90 -2.40 -3.07 -5.73
N ARG A 91 -1.77 -3.00 -6.91
CA ARG A 91 -0.37 -2.68 -7.07
C ARG A 91 -0.30 -1.27 -7.65
N ILE A 92 0.40 -0.38 -6.98
CA ILE A 92 0.45 1.03 -7.38
C ILE A 92 1.77 1.29 -8.11
N ASN A 93 1.66 1.79 -9.34
CA ASN A 93 2.79 2.02 -10.22
C ASN A 93 2.92 3.51 -10.56
N ASN A 94 4.16 3.95 -10.82
CA ASN A 94 4.43 5.28 -11.33
C ASN A 94 4.66 5.26 -12.84
N GLY A 95 4.92 6.42 -13.45
CA GLY A 95 5.16 6.53 -14.88
C GLY A 95 6.48 5.91 -15.36
N SER A 96 7.40 5.61 -14.46
CA SER A 96 8.68 4.97 -14.77
C SER A 96 8.62 3.44 -14.70
N GLY A 97 7.45 2.87 -14.44
CA GLY A 97 7.29 1.42 -14.34
C GLY A 97 7.65 0.83 -12.99
N GLU A 98 7.91 1.65 -11.98
CA GLU A 98 8.20 1.19 -10.63
C GLU A 98 6.89 0.94 -9.87
N CYS A 99 6.86 -0.14 -9.07
CA CYS A 99 5.73 -0.49 -8.22
C CYS A 99 6.09 -0.23 -6.76
N VAL A 100 5.30 0.58 -6.07
CA VAL A 100 5.58 0.93 -4.68
C VAL A 100 5.47 -0.29 -3.75
N ASN A 101 4.60 -1.26 -4.07
CA ASN A 101 4.47 -2.49 -3.29
C ASN A 101 5.83 -3.19 -3.17
N ASP A 102 6.53 -3.31 -4.30
CA ASP A 102 7.85 -3.95 -4.35
C ASP A 102 8.92 -3.10 -3.66
N LEU A 103 8.92 -1.79 -3.92
CA LEU A 103 9.89 -0.88 -3.33
C LEU A 103 9.82 -0.86 -1.81
N MET A 104 8.61 -0.85 -1.26
CA MET A 104 8.43 -0.84 0.20
C MET A 104 9.00 -2.10 0.85
N CYS A 105 8.87 -3.25 0.20
CA CYS A 105 9.49 -4.48 0.69
C CYS A 105 11.02 -4.42 0.59
N GLU A 106 11.57 -3.89 -0.49
CA GLU A 106 13.01 -3.76 -0.67
C GLU A 106 13.67 -2.92 0.41
N VAL A 107 13.05 -1.77 0.74
CA VAL A 107 13.64 -0.84 1.71
C VAL A 107 13.28 -1.18 3.15
N GLY A 108 12.41 -2.15 3.39
CA GLY A 108 12.06 -2.59 4.74
C GLY A 108 10.87 -1.89 5.38
N HIS A 109 10.12 -1.06 4.63
CA HIS A 109 8.89 -0.44 5.13
C HIS A 109 7.71 -1.41 5.14
N ALA A 110 7.78 -2.49 4.36
CA ALA A 110 6.74 -3.51 4.30
C ALA A 110 7.36 -4.91 4.34
N ALA A 111 6.58 -5.87 4.80
CA ALA A 111 6.91 -7.29 4.75
C ALA A 111 6.09 -7.95 3.65
N PRO A 112 6.66 -8.89 2.87
CA PRO A 112 5.86 -9.68 1.94
C PRO A 112 4.76 -10.42 2.68
N TYR A 113 3.54 -10.33 2.19
CA TYR A 113 2.38 -10.94 2.84
C TYR A 113 1.72 -11.96 1.93
N GLU A 114 1.66 -13.21 2.40
CA GLU A 114 1.08 -14.34 1.67
C GLU A 114 0.03 -15.07 2.51
N GLY A 115 -0.53 -14.40 3.51
CA GLY A 115 -1.51 -15.00 4.40
C GLY A 115 -0.87 -15.75 5.58
N GLN A 116 0.41 -15.56 5.84
CA GLN A 116 1.09 -16.17 6.98
C GLN A 116 0.56 -15.64 8.31
N SER A 117 0.92 -16.30 9.41
CA SER A 117 0.43 -15.96 10.74
C SER A 117 0.87 -14.55 11.18
N LYS A 118 0.14 -13.98 12.14
CA LYS A 118 0.50 -12.69 12.74
C LYS A 118 1.88 -12.73 13.39
N GLU A 119 2.28 -13.87 13.96
CA GLU A 119 3.59 -14.03 14.58
C GLU A 119 4.70 -13.98 13.54
N ASP A 120 4.53 -14.63 12.40
CA ASP A 120 5.49 -14.63 11.31
C ASP A 120 5.64 -13.22 10.72
N ILE A 121 4.53 -12.51 10.53
CA ILE A 121 4.55 -11.12 10.06
C ILE A 121 5.24 -10.21 11.06
N LYS A 122 4.98 -10.37 12.34
CA LYS A 122 5.62 -9.59 13.39
C LYS A 122 7.15 -9.80 13.38
N ALA A 123 7.60 -11.03 13.20
CA ALA A 123 9.02 -11.35 13.10
C ALA A 123 9.67 -10.64 11.91
N LEU A 124 9.00 -10.61 10.75
CA LEU A 124 9.47 -9.90 9.56
C LEU A 124 9.55 -8.38 9.81
N HIS A 125 8.56 -7.80 10.47
CA HIS A 125 8.58 -6.38 10.80
C HIS A 125 9.73 -6.04 11.76
N LEU A 126 10.00 -6.88 12.75
CA LEU A 126 11.11 -6.67 13.67
C LEU A 126 12.46 -6.71 12.94
N GLU A 127 12.63 -7.63 12.00
CA GLU A 127 13.82 -7.66 11.15
C GLU A 127 13.94 -6.41 10.28
N ASN A 128 12.84 -5.98 9.71
CA ASN A 128 12.80 -4.80 8.84
C ASN A 128 13.18 -3.51 9.58
N ARG A 129 12.94 -3.43 10.88
CA ARG A 129 13.32 -2.26 11.69
C ARG A 129 14.82 -1.95 11.59
N LYS A 130 15.66 -2.96 11.36
CA LYS A 130 17.10 -2.80 11.19
C LYS A 130 17.45 -2.04 9.91
N LYS A 131 16.58 -2.03 8.93
CA LYS A 131 16.77 -1.36 7.63
C LYS A 131 16.32 0.09 7.63
N ILE A 132 15.53 0.50 8.62
CA ILE A 132 14.88 1.80 8.65
C ILE A 132 15.57 2.70 9.66
N THR A 133 15.91 3.92 9.22
CA THR A 133 16.38 4.99 10.10
C THR A 133 15.21 5.96 10.31
N LEU A 134 14.75 6.04 11.53
CA LEU A 134 13.65 6.94 11.90
C LEU A 134 14.14 8.37 12.09
#